data_6ef1ced91fbf971b38809015630de07a
#
_entry.id   6ef1ced91fbf971b38809015630de07a
#
_cell.length_a   1.000
_cell.length_b   1.000
_cell.length_c   1.000
_cell.angle_alpha   90.00
_cell.angle_beta   90.00
_cell.angle_gamma   90.00
#
_symmetry.space_group_name_H-M   'P 1'
#
loop_
_entity.id
_entity.type
_entity.pdbx_description
1 polymer ?
#
loop_
_entity_poly.entity_id
_entity_poly.type
_entity_poly.pdbx_seq_one_letter_code
_entity_poly.pdbx_strand_id
1 'polypeptide(L)'
;MKVTHFLAPFPLITIENTFTEEELKLIWEELDFLCHPSKLKSPEETGTAVDEDEHSSPMKKNGGLWMDQLYGDRNISNLLRVNRTIFLEEHSQEIFRNHPHWFWKNFNPNYDETLLSYYEDGDEYLPHWDTAYATALHWFYKEPKRFEGGSLTFTEYKLNIECKNNCSVIFPSTMYHQVHPVKIEEEYRNQKNGRFCMTQFLSFR
;
A
#
# COMPACT_ATOMS: atom_id res chain seq x y z
N MET A 1 -8.25 13.49 8.41
CA MET A 1 -7.75 12.15 8.80
C MET A 1 -8.66 11.58 9.90
N LYS A 2 -9.09 10.30 9.79
CA LYS A 2 -9.87 9.60 10.81
C LYS A 2 -9.20 8.25 11.09
N VAL A 3 -8.61 8.11 12.26
CA VAL A 3 -7.88 6.92 12.70
C VAL A 3 -8.80 5.97 13.45
N THR A 4 -8.72 4.68 13.14
CA THR A 4 -9.41 3.61 13.88
C THR A 4 -8.40 2.54 14.29
N HIS A 5 -8.38 2.22 15.58
CA HIS A 5 -7.49 1.22 16.17
C HIS A 5 -8.24 -0.09 16.42
N PHE A 6 -7.68 -1.19 15.99
CA PHE A 6 -8.18 -2.55 16.25
C PHE A 6 -7.19 -3.30 17.13
N LEU A 7 -7.69 -3.92 18.19
CA LEU A 7 -6.88 -4.77 19.09
C LEU A 7 -6.93 -6.24 18.71
N ALA A 8 -8.04 -6.64 18.13
CA ALA A 8 -8.29 -8.01 17.75
C ALA A 8 -8.74 -8.07 16.28
N PRO A 9 -8.37 -9.12 15.56
CA PRO A 9 -7.61 -10.30 15.99
C PRO A 9 -6.11 -10.04 16.18
N PHE A 10 -5.57 -8.92 15.70
CA PHE A 10 -4.20 -8.43 15.86
C PHE A 10 -4.20 -6.89 15.86
N PRO A 11 -3.10 -6.23 16.29
CA PRO A 11 -3.05 -4.77 16.32
C PRO A 11 -2.99 -4.19 14.90
N LEU A 12 -4.12 -3.65 14.43
CA LEU A 12 -4.31 -3.08 13.10
C LEU A 12 -4.75 -1.62 13.22
N ILE A 13 -4.33 -0.79 12.30
CA ILE A 13 -4.73 0.61 12.19
C ILE A 13 -5.34 0.83 10.80
N THR A 14 -6.50 1.47 10.73
CA THR A 14 -7.03 2.00 9.48
C THR A 14 -7.19 3.52 9.58
N ILE A 15 -6.94 4.20 8.47
CA ILE A 15 -7.02 5.66 8.38
C ILE A 15 -7.86 6.02 7.17
N GLU A 16 -8.96 6.74 7.37
CA GLU A 16 -9.75 7.33 6.30
C GLU A 16 -9.34 8.79 6.11
N ASN A 17 -9.31 9.27 4.87
CA ASN A 17 -8.83 10.60 4.48
C ASN A 17 -7.42 10.85 5.01
N THR A 18 -6.50 9.96 4.66
CA THR A 18 -5.11 9.98 5.13
C THR A 18 -4.40 11.27 4.71
N PHE A 19 -4.61 11.70 3.49
CA PHE A 19 -3.95 12.85 2.89
C PHE A 19 -4.94 13.98 2.64
N THR A 20 -4.48 15.23 2.78
CA THR A 20 -5.26 16.43 2.46
C THR A 20 -5.48 16.56 0.94
N GLU A 21 -6.37 17.45 0.53
CA GLU A 21 -6.61 17.73 -0.89
C GLU A 21 -5.35 18.23 -1.60
N GLU A 22 -4.54 19.05 -0.94
CA GLU A 22 -3.27 19.55 -1.46
C GLU A 22 -2.25 18.43 -1.63
N GLU A 23 -2.15 17.53 -0.64
CA GLU A 23 -1.29 16.34 -0.72
C GLU A 23 -1.76 15.38 -1.81
N LEU A 24 -3.07 15.14 -1.93
CA LEU A 24 -3.64 14.30 -3.00
C LEU A 24 -3.31 14.83 -4.38
N LYS A 25 -3.34 16.16 -4.57
CA LYS A 25 -2.94 16.75 -5.84
C LYS A 25 -1.49 16.43 -6.19
N LEU A 26 -0.57 16.59 -5.23
CA LEU A 26 0.84 16.25 -5.40
C LEU A 26 1.04 14.75 -5.68
N ILE A 27 0.29 13.90 -4.95
CA ILE A 27 0.31 12.45 -5.17
C ILE A 27 -0.12 12.13 -6.61
N TRP A 28 -1.25 12.67 -7.08
CA TRP A 28 -1.78 12.37 -8.40
C TRP A 28 -0.91 12.88 -9.55
N GLU A 29 -0.24 14.02 -9.40
CA GLU A 29 0.72 14.53 -10.39
C GLU A 29 1.82 13.50 -10.67
N GLU A 30 2.31 12.81 -9.65
CA GLU A 30 3.38 11.81 -9.80
C GLU A 30 2.85 10.42 -10.13
N LEU A 31 1.75 9.98 -9.49
CA LEU A 31 1.11 8.68 -9.76
C LEU A 31 0.71 8.54 -11.23
N ASP A 32 0.08 9.56 -11.80
CA ASP A 32 -0.39 9.52 -13.19
C ASP A 32 0.78 9.46 -14.18
N PHE A 33 1.90 10.07 -13.83
CA PHE A 33 3.13 9.99 -14.62
C PHE A 33 3.83 8.63 -14.49
N LEU A 34 4.02 8.13 -13.26
CA LEU A 34 4.81 6.93 -12.99
C LEU A 34 4.07 5.63 -13.35
N CYS A 35 2.76 5.57 -13.11
CA CYS A 35 1.97 4.38 -13.38
C CYS A 35 1.56 4.22 -14.85
N HIS A 36 2.37 4.74 -15.77
CA HIS A 36 2.23 4.41 -17.17
C HIS A 36 2.78 2.98 -17.42
N PRO A 37 2.07 2.11 -18.17
CA PRO A 37 2.51 0.71 -18.39
C PRO A 37 3.95 0.55 -18.86
N SER A 38 4.47 1.50 -19.66
CA SER A 38 5.87 1.46 -20.16
C SER A 38 6.92 1.77 -19.08
N LYS A 39 6.53 2.18 -17.89
CA LYS A 39 7.44 2.53 -16.78
C LYS A 39 7.39 1.53 -15.64
N LEU A 40 6.24 0.88 -15.47
CA LEU A 40 6.07 -0.14 -14.43
C LEU A 40 6.94 -1.34 -14.76
N LYS A 41 7.60 -1.83 -13.75
CA LYS A 41 8.39 -3.07 -13.79
C LYS A 41 7.50 -4.25 -13.45
N SER A 42 7.89 -5.42 -13.97
CA SER A 42 7.17 -6.66 -13.72
C SER A 42 7.29 -7.13 -12.27
N PRO A 43 6.48 -8.12 -11.84
CA PRO A 43 6.61 -8.74 -10.54
C PRO A 43 8.02 -9.25 -10.24
N GLU A 44 8.68 -9.88 -11.21
CA GLU A 44 10.02 -10.44 -11.08
C GLU A 44 11.07 -9.35 -10.85
N GLU A 45 10.93 -8.21 -11.53
CA GLU A 45 11.86 -7.07 -11.40
C GLU A 45 11.68 -6.31 -10.08
N THR A 46 10.47 -6.28 -9.53
CA THR A 46 10.18 -5.58 -8.27
C THR A 46 10.30 -6.49 -7.04
N GLY A 47 10.58 -7.77 -7.25
CA GLY A 47 10.54 -8.78 -6.20
C GLY A 47 9.09 -9.12 -5.78
N THR A 48 8.89 -10.38 -5.46
CA THR A 48 7.59 -10.94 -5.05
C THR A 48 7.84 -12.12 -4.14
N ALA A 49 6.88 -12.44 -3.27
CA ALA A 49 6.83 -13.78 -2.72
C ALA A 49 6.72 -14.79 -3.88
N VAL A 50 7.37 -15.93 -3.74
CA VAL A 50 7.32 -17.02 -4.73
C VAL A 50 6.63 -18.22 -4.10
N ASP A 51 5.88 -18.95 -4.90
CA ASP A 51 5.31 -20.21 -4.50
C ASP A 51 6.41 -21.29 -4.61
N GLU A 52 6.76 -21.89 -3.48
CA GLU A 52 7.78 -22.95 -3.42
C GLU A 52 7.33 -24.22 -4.15
N ASP A 53 6.02 -24.46 -4.24
CA ASP A 53 5.42 -25.66 -4.81
C ASP A 53 5.17 -25.54 -6.33
N GLU A 54 5.06 -24.36 -6.89
CA GLU A 54 4.73 -24.10 -8.29
C GLU A 54 5.88 -23.46 -9.11
N HIS A 55 7.04 -24.06 -9.15
CA HIS A 55 8.14 -23.68 -10.05
C HIS A 55 8.60 -22.22 -9.92
N SER A 56 8.56 -21.64 -8.70
CA SER A 56 8.98 -20.26 -8.41
C SER A 56 8.19 -19.18 -9.16
N SER A 57 6.92 -19.41 -9.43
CA SER A 57 6.06 -18.41 -10.08
C SER A 57 5.81 -17.20 -9.16
N PRO A 58 5.82 -15.98 -9.71
CA PRO A 58 5.47 -14.78 -8.94
C PRO A 58 4.08 -14.88 -8.33
N MET A 59 3.95 -14.61 -7.03
CA MET A 59 2.66 -14.61 -6.34
C MET A 59 1.83 -13.35 -6.60
N LYS A 60 2.40 -12.32 -7.21
CA LYS A 60 1.70 -11.11 -7.63
C LYS A 60 1.68 -10.97 -9.15
N LYS A 61 0.66 -10.27 -9.68
CA LYS A 61 0.53 -9.97 -11.11
C LYS A 61 0.70 -8.48 -11.43
N ASN A 62 0.53 -7.61 -10.44
CA ASN A 62 0.58 -6.17 -10.61
C ASN A 62 1.98 -5.65 -10.95
N GLY A 63 2.05 -4.61 -11.76
CA GLY A 63 3.29 -3.86 -12.00
C GLY A 63 3.62 -2.88 -10.86
N GLY A 64 4.90 -2.52 -10.73
CA GLY A 64 5.32 -1.61 -9.67
C GLY A 64 6.65 -0.89 -9.93
N LEU A 65 7.00 0.01 -9.01
CA LEU A 65 8.26 0.77 -8.99
C LEU A 65 8.75 0.93 -7.56
N TRP A 66 10.00 0.58 -7.29
CA TRP A 66 10.67 0.95 -6.05
C TRP A 66 11.07 2.44 -6.11
N MET A 67 10.38 3.26 -5.31
CA MET A 67 10.58 4.71 -5.34
C MET A 67 11.95 5.12 -4.84
N ASP A 68 12.46 4.42 -3.82
CA ASP A 68 13.78 4.68 -3.24
C ASP A 68 14.94 4.24 -4.16
N GLN A 69 14.67 3.40 -5.17
CA GLN A 69 15.63 3.08 -6.23
C GLN A 69 15.55 4.08 -7.39
N LEU A 70 14.38 4.67 -7.61
CA LEU A 70 14.16 5.64 -8.67
C LEU A 70 14.72 7.03 -8.30
N TYR A 71 14.61 7.41 -7.04
CA TYR A 71 15.01 8.72 -6.53
C TYR A 71 16.10 8.62 -5.46
N GLY A 72 17.28 9.14 -5.76
CA GLY A 72 18.39 9.21 -4.79
C GLY A 72 18.15 10.26 -3.68
N ASP A 73 17.34 11.28 -3.95
CA ASP A 73 16.88 12.27 -2.98
C ASP A 73 15.34 12.22 -2.89
N ARG A 74 14.84 11.89 -1.71
CA ARG A 74 13.40 11.81 -1.43
C ARG A 74 12.67 13.14 -1.66
N ASN A 75 13.36 14.25 -1.52
CA ASN A 75 12.75 15.58 -1.62
C ASN A 75 12.31 15.95 -3.04
N ILE A 76 12.79 15.26 -4.07
CA ILE A 76 12.38 15.52 -5.46
C ILE A 76 11.13 14.72 -5.87
N SER A 77 10.70 13.74 -5.06
CA SER A 77 9.47 12.99 -5.27
C SER A 77 8.35 13.51 -4.37
N ASN A 78 7.21 13.82 -4.95
CA ASN A 78 6.01 14.18 -4.20
C ASN A 78 5.53 12.99 -3.34
N LEU A 79 5.51 11.79 -3.88
CA LEU A 79 5.11 10.57 -3.18
C LEU A 79 5.99 10.31 -1.95
N LEU A 80 7.32 10.36 -2.11
CA LEU A 80 8.26 10.11 -1.02
C LEU A 80 8.26 11.24 0.04
N ARG A 81 7.84 12.43 -0.31
CA ARG A 81 7.64 13.53 0.65
C ARG A 81 6.34 13.36 1.41
N VAL A 82 5.24 13.14 0.69
CA VAL A 82 3.90 13.07 1.26
C VAL A 82 3.72 11.81 2.11
N ASN A 83 4.37 10.69 1.79
CA ASN A 83 4.27 9.49 2.61
C ASN A 83 4.81 9.66 4.05
N ARG A 84 5.54 10.75 4.32
CA ARG A 84 6.00 11.12 5.66
C ARG A 84 4.91 11.73 6.55
N THR A 85 3.77 12.10 5.98
CA THR A 85 2.65 12.71 6.73
C THR A 85 2.25 11.88 7.93
N ILE A 86 2.20 10.54 7.82
CA ILE A 86 1.83 9.66 8.95
C ILE A 86 2.84 9.69 10.11
N PHE A 87 4.05 10.20 9.89
CA PHE A 87 5.12 10.32 10.90
C PHE A 87 5.28 11.74 11.46
N LEU A 88 4.53 12.73 10.98
CA LEU A 88 4.50 14.04 11.62
C LEU A 88 4.02 13.89 13.06
N GLU A 89 4.59 14.66 13.99
CA GLU A 89 4.36 14.48 15.42
C GLU A 89 2.87 14.45 15.80
N GLU A 90 2.08 15.36 15.23
CA GLU A 90 0.63 15.47 15.41
C GLU A 90 -0.12 14.20 14.95
N HIS A 91 0.25 13.62 13.81
CA HIS A 91 -0.37 12.42 13.27
C HIS A 91 0.16 11.15 13.92
N SER A 92 1.47 11.08 14.15
CA SER A 92 2.13 9.96 14.79
C SER A 92 1.59 9.71 16.20
N GLN A 93 1.26 10.76 16.94
CA GLN A 93 0.62 10.65 18.24
C GLN A 93 -0.73 9.94 18.13
N GLU A 94 -1.58 10.37 17.20
CA GLU A 94 -2.90 9.76 17.00
C GLU A 94 -2.81 8.36 16.42
N ILE A 95 -1.98 8.14 15.41
CA ILE A 95 -1.88 6.88 14.67
C ILE A 95 -1.25 5.78 15.52
N PHE A 96 -0.10 6.06 16.14
CA PHE A 96 0.71 5.02 16.79
C PHE A 96 0.65 5.08 18.32
N ARG A 97 0.98 6.24 18.93
CA ARG A 97 1.18 6.33 20.37
C ARG A 97 -0.12 6.20 21.17
N ASN A 98 -1.25 6.63 20.62
CA ASN A 98 -2.57 6.45 21.21
C ASN A 98 -3.14 5.05 21.01
N HIS A 99 -2.50 4.20 20.18
CA HIS A 99 -2.95 2.82 20.02
C HIS A 99 -2.81 2.05 21.32
N PRO A 100 -3.86 1.34 21.80
CA PRO A 100 -3.81 0.67 23.09
C PRO A 100 -2.84 -0.51 23.16
N HIS A 101 -2.48 -1.11 22.01
CA HIS A 101 -1.56 -2.25 21.95
C HIS A 101 -0.10 -1.80 22.02
N TRP A 102 0.72 -2.48 22.83
CA TRP A 102 2.14 -2.17 23.08
C TRP A 102 3.00 -2.12 21.81
N PHE A 103 2.68 -2.91 20.80
CA PHE A 103 3.40 -2.97 19.51
C PHE A 103 3.52 -1.59 18.87
N TRP A 104 2.44 -0.78 18.90
CA TRP A 104 2.41 0.54 18.29
C TRP A 104 2.87 1.66 19.19
N LYS A 105 2.70 1.54 20.53
CA LYS A 105 3.04 2.62 21.46
C LYS A 105 4.50 3.09 21.39
N ASN A 106 5.41 2.17 21.09
CA ASN A 106 6.84 2.43 20.97
C ASN A 106 7.32 2.33 19.52
N PHE A 107 6.38 2.34 18.56
CA PHE A 107 6.70 2.25 17.15
C PHE A 107 7.27 3.58 16.66
N ASN A 108 8.58 3.59 16.38
CA ASN A 108 9.31 4.75 15.86
C ASN A 108 10.34 4.27 14.84
N PRO A 109 9.89 3.81 13.66
CA PRO A 109 10.78 3.32 12.62
C PRO A 109 11.70 4.45 12.13
N ASN A 110 12.95 4.12 11.85
CA ASN A 110 13.95 5.07 11.32
C ASN A 110 14.32 4.78 9.86
N TYR A 111 13.69 3.78 9.28
CA TYR A 111 13.89 3.38 7.90
C TYR A 111 12.59 2.94 7.25
N ASP A 112 12.39 3.31 6.00
CA ASP A 112 11.32 2.80 5.14
C ASP A 112 11.78 2.66 3.69
N GLU A 113 11.17 1.73 2.98
CA GLU A 113 11.22 1.59 1.53
C GLU A 113 9.81 1.71 0.97
N THR A 114 9.68 2.34 -0.17
CA THR A 114 8.38 2.62 -0.77
C THR A 114 8.24 1.93 -2.12
N LEU A 115 7.27 1.02 -2.22
CA LEU A 115 6.86 0.38 -3.46
C LEU A 115 5.56 1.00 -3.96
N LEU A 116 5.60 1.63 -5.11
CA LEU A 116 4.41 2.03 -5.84
C LEU A 116 3.93 0.85 -6.68
N SER A 117 2.66 0.49 -6.56
CA SER A 117 2.01 -0.60 -7.28
C SER A 117 0.75 -0.13 -7.99
N TYR A 118 0.52 -0.67 -9.19
CA TYR A 118 -0.71 -0.47 -9.93
C TYR A 118 -1.30 -1.82 -10.33
N TYR A 119 -2.59 -1.99 -10.06
CA TYR A 119 -3.36 -3.19 -10.37
C TYR A 119 -4.35 -2.88 -11.49
N GLU A 120 -4.17 -3.55 -12.63
CA GLU A 120 -5.07 -3.54 -13.78
C GLU A 120 -6.08 -4.70 -13.68
N ASP A 121 -6.92 -4.88 -14.68
CA ASP A 121 -7.89 -5.98 -14.74
C ASP A 121 -7.23 -7.35 -14.62
N GLY A 122 -7.67 -8.16 -13.66
CA GLY A 122 -7.14 -9.49 -13.34
C GLY A 122 -5.93 -9.50 -12.41
N ASP A 123 -5.38 -8.35 -12.06
CA ASP A 123 -4.23 -8.29 -11.16
C ASP A 123 -4.63 -8.57 -9.72
N GLU A 124 -3.78 -9.35 -9.05
CA GLU A 124 -3.94 -9.82 -7.67
C GLU A 124 -2.58 -9.99 -6.99
N TYR A 125 -2.57 -10.20 -5.70
CA TYR A 125 -1.41 -10.69 -4.96
C TYR A 125 -1.85 -11.82 -4.02
N LEU A 126 -1.38 -13.02 -4.28
CA LEU A 126 -1.71 -14.21 -3.51
C LEU A 126 -1.26 -14.10 -2.05
N PRO A 127 -1.72 -15.00 -1.15
CA PRO A 127 -1.41 -14.91 0.27
C PRO A 127 0.11 -14.93 0.54
N HIS A 128 0.60 -13.92 1.26
CA HIS A 128 2.01 -13.74 1.61
C HIS A 128 2.14 -12.93 2.91
N TRP A 129 3.36 -12.78 3.39
CA TRP A 129 3.76 -11.84 4.44
C TRP A 129 4.94 -10.98 3.97
N ASP A 130 5.16 -9.86 4.62
CA ASP A 130 6.23 -8.92 4.28
C ASP A 130 7.40 -9.05 5.26
N THR A 131 8.61 -8.72 4.79
CA THR A 131 9.85 -8.85 5.58
C THR A 131 10.15 -7.65 6.48
N ALA A 132 9.37 -6.57 6.39
CA ALA A 132 9.52 -5.39 7.24
C ALA A 132 9.02 -5.62 8.67
N TYR A 133 9.15 -4.62 9.53
CA TYR A 133 8.58 -4.64 10.88
C TYR A 133 7.06 -4.35 10.84
N ALA A 134 6.67 -3.35 10.07
CA ALA A 134 5.28 -3.04 9.78
C ALA A 134 5.12 -2.61 8.32
N THR A 135 3.94 -2.88 7.76
CA THR A 135 3.55 -2.47 6.41
C THR A 135 2.43 -1.44 6.51
N ALA A 136 2.60 -0.33 5.79
CA ALA A 136 1.55 0.67 5.59
C ALA A 136 1.15 0.69 4.11
N LEU A 137 -0.11 0.39 3.83
CA LEU A 137 -0.69 0.44 2.50
C LEU A 137 -1.53 1.71 2.37
N HIS A 138 -1.24 2.54 1.38
CA HIS A 138 -2.03 3.73 1.04
C HIS A 138 -2.70 3.52 -0.30
N TRP A 139 -4.04 3.59 -0.35
CA TRP A 139 -4.83 3.28 -1.53
C TRP A 139 -5.38 4.50 -2.23
N PHE A 140 -5.28 4.45 -3.56
CA PHE A 140 -5.80 5.50 -4.42
C PHE A 140 -6.51 4.88 -5.63
N TYR A 141 -7.50 5.59 -6.15
CA TYR A 141 -8.08 5.34 -7.45
C TYR A 141 -8.72 6.61 -7.99
N LYS A 142 -8.91 6.69 -9.31
CA LYS A 142 -9.58 7.81 -9.96
C LYS A 142 -11.09 7.74 -9.69
N GLU A 143 -11.67 8.87 -9.37
CA GLU A 143 -13.13 8.98 -9.24
C GLU A 143 -13.79 9.30 -10.58
N PRO A 144 -14.94 8.71 -10.90
CA PRO A 144 -15.63 7.66 -10.14
C PRO A 144 -14.87 6.32 -10.21
N LYS A 145 -14.92 5.52 -9.14
CA LYS A 145 -14.31 4.18 -9.09
C LYS A 145 -14.81 3.32 -10.25
N ARG A 146 -13.89 2.76 -11.06
CA ARG A 146 -14.17 1.96 -12.26
C ARG A 146 -13.74 0.50 -12.15
N PHE A 147 -13.56 0.00 -10.94
CA PHE A 147 -13.21 -1.39 -10.68
C PHE A 147 -13.96 -1.96 -9.49
N GLU A 148 -14.09 -3.27 -9.47
CA GLU A 148 -14.52 -4.09 -8.35
C GLU A 148 -13.34 -4.90 -7.79
N GLY A 149 -13.46 -5.47 -6.59
CA GLY A 149 -12.39 -6.26 -5.96
C GLY A 149 -11.26 -5.38 -5.42
N GLY A 150 -10.02 -5.91 -5.46
CA GLY A 150 -8.84 -5.22 -4.96
C GLY A 150 -8.81 -5.04 -3.43
N SER A 151 -9.67 -5.75 -2.69
CA SER A 151 -9.70 -5.72 -1.22
C SER A 151 -8.50 -6.47 -0.62
N LEU A 152 -8.12 -6.08 0.59
CA LEU A 152 -7.10 -6.74 1.39
C LEU A 152 -7.75 -7.73 2.35
N THR A 153 -7.32 -9.00 2.32
CA THR A 153 -7.78 -10.01 3.28
C THR A 153 -6.61 -10.54 4.09
N PHE A 154 -6.72 -10.51 5.41
CA PHE A 154 -5.85 -11.25 6.32
C PHE A 154 -6.39 -12.66 6.46
N THR A 155 -5.75 -13.60 5.77
CA THR A 155 -6.32 -14.93 5.48
C THR A 155 -6.54 -15.79 6.72
N GLU A 156 -5.59 -15.79 7.66
CA GLU A 156 -5.68 -16.55 8.92
C GLU A 156 -6.90 -16.14 9.77
N TYR A 157 -7.28 -14.86 9.68
CA TYR A 157 -8.37 -14.29 10.49
C TYR A 157 -9.67 -14.10 9.69
N LYS A 158 -9.65 -14.35 8.39
CA LYS A 158 -10.78 -14.07 7.47
C LYS A 158 -11.27 -12.60 7.58
N LEU A 159 -10.34 -11.69 7.89
CA LEU A 159 -10.62 -10.27 7.99
C LEU A 159 -10.40 -9.61 6.65
N ASN A 160 -11.49 -9.13 6.03
CA ASN A 160 -11.44 -8.42 4.75
C ASN A 160 -11.58 -6.92 4.98
N ILE A 161 -10.70 -6.13 4.33
CA ILE A 161 -10.73 -4.67 4.34
C ILE A 161 -10.92 -4.18 2.91
N GLU A 162 -12.02 -3.49 2.69
CA GLU A 162 -12.36 -2.92 1.38
C GLU A 162 -11.36 -1.83 0.98
N CYS A 163 -10.96 -1.84 -0.30
CA CYS A 163 -10.14 -0.79 -0.89
C CYS A 163 -10.98 0.49 -1.06
N LYS A 164 -10.70 1.50 -0.24
CA LYS A 164 -11.29 2.84 -0.31
C LYS A 164 -10.25 3.86 -0.76
N ASN A 165 -10.70 4.89 -1.50
CA ASN A 165 -9.83 5.98 -1.95
C ASN A 165 -9.31 6.80 -0.76
N ASN A 166 -8.06 7.24 -0.84
CA ASN A 166 -7.41 8.03 0.22
C ASN A 166 -7.49 7.38 1.60
N CYS A 167 -7.38 6.06 1.65
CA CYS A 167 -7.38 5.29 2.89
C CYS A 167 -6.07 4.55 3.08
N SER A 168 -5.67 4.35 4.33
CA SER A 168 -4.49 3.60 4.69
C SER A 168 -4.81 2.46 5.65
N VAL A 169 -4.04 1.38 5.53
CA VAL A 169 -4.07 0.24 6.45
C VAL A 169 -2.64 -0.02 6.91
N ILE A 170 -2.42 -0.05 8.23
CA ILE A 170 -1.09 -0.26 8.81
C ILE A 170 -1.16 -1.47 9.75
N PHE A 171 -0.26 -2.42 9.54
CA PHE A 171 -0.27 -3.70 10.25
C PHE A 171 1.13 -4.27 10.44
N PRO A 172 1.35 -5.17 11.43
CA PRO A 172 2.61 -5.91 11.55
C PRO A 172 2.85 -6.73 10.29
N SER A 173 4.01 -6.57 9.65
CA SER A 173 4.32 -7.16 8.34
C SER A 173 4.24 -8.68 8.30
N THR A 174 4.37 -9.35 9.46
CA THR A 174 4.26 -10.82 9.59
C THR A 174 2.83 -11.35 9.45
N MET A 175 1.81 -10.48 9.38
CA MET A 175 0.42 -10.90 9.18
C MET A 175 0.22 -11.40 7.75
N TYR A 176 -0.24 -12.66 7.61
CA TYR A 176 -0.47 -13.28 6.32
C TYR A 176 -1.66 -12.63 5.61
N HIS A 177 -1.43 -12.05 4.44
CA HIS A 177 -2.42 -11.25 3.74
C HIS A 177 -2.37 -11.44 2.23
N GLN A 178 -3.49 -11.11 1.55
CA GLN A 178 -3.62 -11.16 0.09
C GLN A 178 -4.38 -9.94 -0.44
N VAL A 179 -4.18 -9.64 -1.70
CA VAL A 179 -5.00 -8.69 -2.46
C VAL A 179 -5.84 -9.46 -3.47
N HIS A 180 -7.15 -9.35 -3.34
CA HIS A 180 -8.09 -10.00 -4.26
C HIS A 180 -8.00 -9.42 -5.68
N PRO A 181 -8.36 -10.21 -6.70
CA PRO A 181 -8.34 -9.73 -8.08
C PRO A 181 -9.12 -8.43 -8.26
N VAL A 182 -8.52 -7.52 -9.01
CA VAL A 182 -9.18 -6.31 -9.52
C VAL A 182 -9.95 -6.70 -10.78
N LYS A 183 -11.19 -6.20 -10.93
CA LYS A 183 -12.02 -6.40 -12.12
C LYS A 183 -12.42 -5.05 -12.68
N ILE A 184 -12.05 -4.80 -13.93
CA ILE A 184 -12.36 -3.56 -14.65
C ILE A 184 -13.20 -3.91 -15.88
N GLU A 185 -14.29 -3.18 -16.08
CA GLU A 185 -15.10 -3.33 -17.30
C GLU A 185 -14.25 -3.02 -18.54
N GLU A 186 -14.48 -3.74 -19.63
CA GLU A 186 -13.64 -3.69 -20.85
C GLU A 186 -13.40 -2.28 -21.36
N GLU A 187 -14.43 -1.42 -21.33
CA GLU A 187 -14.35 -0.04 -21.80
C GLU A 187 -13.39 0.85 -20.98
N TYR A 188 -13.06 0.46 -19.72
CA TYR A 188 -12.18 1.23 -18.82
C TYR A 188 -10.78 0.65 -18.66
N ARG A 189 -10.48 -0.51 -19.28
CA ARG A 189 -9.18 -1.19 -19.17
C ARG A 189 -8.07 -0.39 -19.84
N ASN A 190 -6.86 -0.55 -19.35
CA ASN A 190 -5.64 0.08 -19.86
C ASN A 190 -5.67 1.63 -19.88
N GLN A 191 -6.54 2.24 -19.06
CA GLN A 191 -6.69 3.69 -18.93
C GLN A 191 -6.32 4.21 -17.53
N LYS A 192 -5.63 3.39 -16.76
CA LYS A 192 -5.28 3.67 -15.35
C LYS A 192 -6.52 3.91 -14.47
N ASN A 193 -7.55 3.10 -14.68
CA ASN A 193 -8.79 3.11 -13.89
C ASN A 193 -8.80 2.04 -12.78
N GLY A 194 -7.70 1.35 -12.58
CA GLY A 194 -7.54 0.33 -11.56
C GLY A 194 -7.14 0.88 -10.19
N ARG A 195 -6.56 0.01 -9.39
CA ARG A 195 -6.16 0.26 -8.00
C ARG A 195 -4.70 0.67 -7.92
N PHE A 196 -4.43 1.84 -7.36
CA PHE A 196 -3.08 2.27 -7.01
C PHE A 196 -2.80 1.96 -5.54
N CYS A 197 -1.59 1.57 -5.23
CA CYS A 197 -1.14 1.35 -3.87
C CYS A 197 0.27 1.90 -3.68
N MET A 198 0.46 2.76 -2.71
CA MET A 198 1.76 3.12 -2.20
C MET A 198 2.01 2.31 -0.93
N THR A 199 2.92 1.36 -0.99
CA THR A 199 3.30 0.51 0.14
C THR A 199 4.56 1.04 0.79
N GLN A 200 4.52 1.33 2.09
CA GLN A 200 5.70 1.62 2.88
C GLN A 200 6.05 0.41 3.74
N PHE A 201 7.26 -0.09 3.57
CA PHE A 201 7.86 -1.14 4.42
C PHE A 201 8.67 -0.47 5.52
N LEU A 202 8.12 -0.47 6.73
CA LEU A 202 8.65 0.28 7.88
C LEU A 202 9.56 -0.61 8.72
N SER A 203 10.78 -0.16 8.98
CA SER A 203 11.81 -0.95 9.65
C SER A 203 12.68 -0.12 10.60
N PHE A 204 13.54 -0.81 11.34
CA PHE A 204 14.59 -0.24 12.16
C PHE A 204 15.94 -0.65 11.58
N ARG A 205 16.85 0.32 11.43
CA ARG A 205 18.27 0.11 11.04
C ARG A 205 19.23 0.77 12.01
#